data_3de9e53dc8fc90bbc9e5d5866157586f
#
_entry.id   3de9e53dc8fc90bbc9e5d5866157586f
#
_cell.length_a   1.000
_cell.length_b   1.000
_cell.length_c   1.000
_cell.angle_alpha   90.00
_cell.angle_beta   90.00
_cell.angle_gamma   90.00
#
_symmetry.space_group_name_H-M   'P 1'
#
loop_
_entity.id
_entity.type
_entity.pdbx_description
1 polymer ?
#
loop_
_entity_poly.entity_id
_entity_poly.type
_entity_poly.pdbx_seq_one_letter_code
_entity_poly.pdbx_strand_id
1 'polypeptide(L)'
;MYKFSYFTQRANEVLNYAIKAAEDFGHNYIGSEHVLLGLLKTDGGVAVNMLEEKGVTAEDIENLIKEYIGEGMQTKLTPDDFTPRTKRVLDVAFQYARSMRRSFVDTEHLLMAVLQESDSYAVKFLNSFGIDERQLLEELVNESSRGNADDKYSGKKGKNGKSKTPTLDE
;
A
#
# COMPACT_ATOMS: atom_id res chain seq x y z
N MET A 1 -7.58 11.02 13.32
CA MET A 1 -7.17 9.95 12.41
C MET A 1 -8.39 9.45 11.64
N TYR A 2 -8.23 9.24 10.35
CA TYR A 2 -9.33 8.80 9.51
C TYR A 2 -9.44 7.30 9.52
N LYS A 3 -10.66 6.80 9.40
CA LYS A 3 -10.92 5.38 9.38
C LYS A 3 -11.56 5.00 8.05
N PHE A 4 -10.91 4.10 7.34
CA PHE A 4 -11.39 3.64 6.03
C PHE A 4 -12.03 2.28 6.20
N SER A 5 -13.30 2.18 5.78
CA SER A 5 -14.07 0.95 5.95
C SER A 5 -13.48 -0.17 5.11
N TYR A 6 -13.50 -1.38 5.66
CA TYR A 6 -13.03 -2.58 4.99
C TYR A 6 -11.52 -2.61 4.76
N PHE A 7 -10.78 -1.77 5.48
CA PHE A 7 -9.33 -1.79 5.47
C PHE A 7 -8.84 -2.29 6.82
N THR A 8 -7.76 -3.08 6.82
CA THR A 8 -7.16 -3.52 8.08
C THR A 8 -6.63 -2.32 8.84
N GLN A 9 -6.34 -2.51 10.13
CA GLN A 9 -5.75 -1.43 10.91
C GLN A 9 -4.44 -0.96 10.27
N ARG A 10 -3.63 -1.92 9.82
CA ARG A 10 -2.35 -1.59 9.18
C ARG A 10 -2.55 -0.78 7.91
N ALA A 11 -3.52 -1.17 7.08
CA ALA A 11 -3.81 -0.41 5.86
C ALA A 11 -4.35 0.97 6.17
N ASN A 12 -5.15 1.09 7.23
CA ASN A 12 -5.60 2.40 7.68
C ASN A 12 -4.42 3.28 8.09
N GLU A 13 -3.43 2.70 8.75
CA GLU A 13 -2.24 3.45 9.14
C GLU A 13 -1.47 3.94 7.92
N VAL A 14 -1.39 3.12 6.88
CA VAL A 14 -0.73 3.53 5.64
C VAL A 14 -1.38 4.79 5.08
N LEU A 15 -2.70 4.79 4.99
CA LEU A 15 -3.40 5.92 4.39
C LEU A 15 -3.32 7.17 5.25
N ASN A 16 -3.42 7.01 6.57
CA ASN A 16 -3.27 8.16 7.46
C ASN A 16 -1.85 8.71 7.41
N TYR A 17 -0.87 7.84 7.30
CA TYR A 17 0.51 8.31 7.15
C TYR A 17 0.69 9.03 5.81
N ALA A 18 0.05 8.54 4.75
CA ALA A 18 0.14 9.20 3.44
C ALA A 18 -0.40 10.62 3.51
N ILE A 19 -1.52 10.81 4.20
CA ILE A 19 -2.09 12.14 4.37
C ILE A 19 -1.12 13.04 5.14
N LYS A 20 -0.59 12.53 6.24
CA LYS A 20 0.34 13.30 7.06
C LYS A 20 1.61 13.66 6.28
N ALA A 21 2.13 12.72 5.49
CA ALA A 21 3.33 12.98 4.71
C ALA A 21 3.08 14.10 3.69
N ALA A 22 1.94 14.03 2.99
CA ALA A 22 1.61 15.07 2.02
C ALA A 22 1.50 16.42 2.69
N GLU A 23 0.88 16.46 3.88
CA GLU A 23 0.79 17.71 4.65
C GLU A 23 2.16 18.25 5.00
N ASP A 24 3.03 17.37 5.49
CA ASP A 24 4.37 17.78 5.95
C ASP A 24 5.24 18.24 4.78
N PHE A 25 5.08 17.65 3.60
CA PHE A 25 5.79 18.11 2.41
C PHE A 25 5.22 19.43 1.88
N GLY A 26 4.06 19.85 2.36
CA GLY A 26 3.44 21.07 1.87
C GLY A 26 2.72 20.89 0.54
N HIS A 27 2.32 19.70 0.24
CA HIS A 27 1.57 19.42 -0.99
C HIS A 27 0.09 19.67 -0.76
N ASN A 28 -0.64 19.91 -1.85
CA ASN A 28 -2.08 20.14 -1.75
C ASN A 28 -2.89 18.96 -2.29
N TYR A 29 -2.29 17.79 -2.32
CA TYR A 29 -2.93 16.58 -2.79
C TYR A 29 -2.26 15.39 -2.12
N ILE A 30 -2.94 14.24 -2.14
CA ILE A 30 -2.35 12.99 -1.65
C ILE A 30 -2.27 12.05 -2.84
N GLY A 31 -1.05 11.76 -3.30
CA GLY A 31 -0.81 10.98 -4.50
C GLY A 31 -0.25 9.60 -4.20
N SER A 32 0.04 8.88 -5.27
CA SER A 32 0.58 7.52 -5.15
C SER A 32 1.91 7.50 -4.41
N GLU A 33 2.72 8.54 -4.57
CA GLU A 33 4.02 8.62 -3.91
C GLU A 33 3.85 8.73 -2.40
N HIS A 34 2.80 9.38 -1.93
CA HIS A 34 2.53 9.46 -0.50
C HIS A 34 2.03 8.12 0.03
N VAL A 35 1.24 7.41 -0.76
CA VAL A 35 0.81 6.06 -0.37
C VAL A 35 2.01 5.13 -0.29
N LEU A 36 2.92 5.20 -1.25
CA LEU A 36 4.13 4.38 -1.22
C LEU A 36 4.93 4.68 0.04
N LEU A 37 5.06 5.94 0.38
CA LEU A 37 5.77 6.32 1.59
C LEU A 37 5.08 5.75 2.82
N GLY A 38 3.75 5.81 2.86
CA GLY A 38 3.00 5.23 3.97
C GLY A 38 3.23 3.74 4.10
N LEU A 39 3.30 3.04 2.95
CA LEU A 39 3.59 1.60 2.97
C LEU A 39 4.95 1.32 3.59
N LEU A 40 5.94 2.16 3.31
CA LEU A 40 7.28 1.95 3.82
C LEU A 40 7.42 2.33 5.29
N LYS A 41 6.53 3.18 5.79
CA LYS A 41 6.59 3.61 7.19
C LYS A 41 5.75 2.75 8.12
N THR A 42 4.97 1.85 7.59
CA THR A 42 4.10 1.02 8.39
C THR A 42 4.87 -0.19 8.89
N ASP A 43 4.72 -0.50 10.17
CA ASP A 43 5.40 -1.64 10.76
C ASP A 43 4.72 -2.94 10.36
N GLY A 44 5.50 -3.82 9.73
CA GLY A 44 5.03 -5.15 9.40
C GLY A 44 4.15 -5.18 8.17
N GLY A 45 3.88 -6.39 7.72
CA GLY A 45 3.06 -6.61 6.54
C GLY A 45 3.88 -7.04 5.35
N VAL A 46 3.20 -7.66 4.40
CA VAL A 46 3.85 -8.22 3.23
C VAL A 46 4.50 -7.12 2.38
N ALA A 47 3.81 -5.99 2.23
CA ALA A 47 4.27 -4.94 1.33
C ALA A 47 5.61 -4.36 1.78
N VAL A 48 5.71 -3.93 3.05
CA VAL A 48 6.94 -3.30 3.51
C VAL A 48 8.08 -4.30 3.52
N ASN A 49 7.79 -5.55 3.91
CA ASN A 49 8.84 -6.56 3.92
C ASN A 49 9.41 -6.79 2.53
N MET A 50 8.55 -6.86 1.54
CA MET A 50 8.99 -7.11 0.17
C MET A 50 9.78 -5.93 -0.39
N LEU A 51 9.32 -4.71 -0.10
CA LEU A 51 10.04 -3.52 -0.56
C LEU A 51 11.41 -3.41 0.10
N GLU A 52 11.47 -3.72 1.40
CA GLU A 52 12.75 -3.67 2.11
C GLU A 52 13.73 -4.71 1.58
N GLU A 53 13.22 -5.90 1.23
CA GLU A 53 14.07 -6.91 0.64
C GLU A 53 14.69 -6.44 -0.66
N LYS A 54 14.01 -5.56 -1.36
CA LYS A 54 14.52 -5.04 -2.63
C LYS A 54 15.33 -3.76 -2.45
N GLY A 55 15.58 -3.38 -1.21
CA GLY A 55 16.47 -2.27 -0.91
C GLY A 55 15.85 -0.89 -0.93
N VAL A 56 14.53 -0.80 -0.92
CA VAL A 56 13.86 0.49 -0.91
C VAL A 56 13.53 0.88 0.53
N THR A 57 13.90 2.08 0.91
CA THR A 57 13.59 2.59 2.25
C THR A 57 12.70 3.82 2.15
N ALA A 58 12.06 4.15 3.28
CA ALA A 58 11.25 5.37 3.34
C ALA A 58 12.10 6.60 3.04
N GLU A 59 13.32 6.64 3.55
CA GLU A 59 14.19 7.78 3.33
C GLU A 59 14.48 7.96 1.84
N ASP A 60 14.71 6.86 1.12
CA ASP A 60 14.93 6.92 -0.33
C ASP A 60 13.77 7.60 -1.03
N ILE A 61 12.55 7.23 -0.67
CA ILE A 61 11.37 7.79 -1.32
C ILE A 61 11.17 9.23 -0.91
N GLU A 62 11.43 9.57 0.35
CA GLU A 62 11.35 10.96 0.80
C GLU A 62 12.29 11.84 -0.02
N ASN A 63 13.51 11.36 -0.25
CA ASN A 63 14.48 12.13 -1.01
C ASN A 63 14.04 12.31 -2.46
N LEU A 64 13.46 11.27 -3.06
CA LEU A 64 12.96 11.37 -4.43
C LEU A 64 11.80 12.35 -4.53
N ILE A 65 10.91 12.35 -3.53
CA ILE A 65 9.81 13.30 -3.52
C ILE A 65 10.37 14.73 -3.48
N LYS A 66 11.34 14.98 -2.60
CA LYS A 66 11.94 16.31 -2.50
C LYS A 66 12.60 16.72 -3.80
N GLU A 67 13.29 15.79 -4.44
CA GLU A 67 14.04 16.10 -5.65
C GLU A 67 13.14 16.33 -6.85
N TYR A 68 12.14 15.49 -7.06
CA TYR A 68 11.35 15.50 -8.27
C TYR A 68 10.02 16.24 -8.14
N ILE A 69 9.50 16.41 -6.95
CA ILE A 69 8.22 17.06 -6.74
C ILE A 69 8.41 18.36 -5.96
N GLY A 70 9.29 18.34 -4.97
CA GLY A 70 9.57 19.51 -4.17
C GLY A 70 8.79 19.53 -2.88
N GLU A 71 8.99 20.56 -2.10
CA GLU A 71 8.31 20.71 -0.82
C GLU A 71 8.01 22.19 -0.60
N GLY A 72 7.06 22.43 0.30
CA GLY A 72 6.63 23.77 0.62
C GLY A 72 6.20 23.85 2.07
N MET A 73 5.41 24.87 2.37
CA MET A 73 4.93 25.07 3.72
C MET A 73 3.85 24.04 4.04
N GLN A 74 3.83 23.61 5.28
CA GLN A 74 2.89 22.59 5.72
C GLN A 74 1.46 22.97 5.39
N THR A 75 0.69 21.98 4.94
CA THR A 75 -0.70 22.17 4.54
C THR A 75 -1.60 21.34 5.46
N LYS A 76 -2.90 21.47 5.23
CA LYS A 76 -3.89 20.67 5.93
C LYS A 76 -4.72 19.95 4.87
N LEU A 77 -4.81 18.64 5.00
CA LEU A 77 -5.47 17.81 4.00
C LEU A 77 -6.46 16.86 4.64
N THR A 78 -7.41 16.39 3.85
CA THR A 78 -8.37 15.37 4.26
C THR A 78 -8.42 14.31 3.16
N PRO A 79 -9.14 13.21 3.37
CA PRO A 79 -9.29 12.22 2.29
C PRO A 79 -9.89 12.78 1.00
N ASP A 80 -10.58 13.92 1.07
CA ASP A 80 -11.09 14.55 -0.15
C ASP A 80 -9.98 14.99 -1.07
N ASP A 81 -8.77 15.12 -0.55
CA ASP A 81 -7.62 15.55 -1.32
C ASP A 81 -6.84 14.43 -1.97
N PHE A 82 -7.33 13.19 -1.87
CA PHE A 82 -6.75 12.12 -2.67
C PHE A 82 -6.94 12.45 -4.13
N THR A 83 -5.88 12.28 -4.93
CA THR A 83 -6.00 12.50 -6.37
C THR A 83 -6.95 11.49 -6.98
N PRO A 84 -7.48 11.76 -8.18
CA PRO A 84 -8.28 10.74 -8.87
C PRO A 84 -7.53 9.41 -9.02
N ARG A 85 -6.23 9.48 -9.30
CA ARG A 85 -5.41 8.26 -9.38
C ARG A 85 -5.38 7.54 -8.05
N THR A 86 -5.21 8.26 -6.95
CA THR A 86 -5.15 7.64 -5.63
C THR A 86 -6.50 7.02 -5.28
N LYS A 87 -7.59 7.68 -5.64
CA LYS A 87 -8.90 7.09 -5.42
C LYS A 87 -9.06 5.79 -6.20
N ARG A 88 -8.54 5.76 -7.43
CA ARG A 88 -8.55 4.53 -8.23
C ARG A 88 -7.72 3.44 -7.56
N VAL A 89 -6.57 3.81 -6.98
CA VAL A 89 -5.74 2.86 -6.25
C VAL A 89 -6.55 2.21 -5.12
N LEU A 90 -7.32 3.01 -4.38
CA LEU A 90 -8.12 2.44 -3.29
C LEU A 90 -9.17 1.48 -3.83
N ASP A 91 -9.83 1.84 -4.93
CA ASP A 91 -10.83 0.97 -5.54
C ASP A 91 -10.22 -0.33 -6.05
N VAL A 92 -9.07 -0.22 -6.70
CA VAL A 92 -8.40 -1.41 -7.24
C VAL A 92 -7.88 -2.30 -6.11
N ALA A 93 -7.41 -1.69 -5.03
CA ALA A 93 -6.96 -2.46 -3.86
C ALA A 93 -8.13 -3.28 -3.30
N PHE A 94 -9.30 -2.68 -3.24
CA PHE A 94 -10.48 -3.38 -2.79
C PHE A 94 -10.82 -4.55 -3.71
N GLN A 95 -10.70 -4.35 -5.02
CA GLN A 95 -10.94 -5.42 -5.99
C GLN A 95 -9.94 -6.56 -5.83
N TYR A 96 -8.67 -6.23 -5.58
CA TYR A 96 -7.68 -7.28 -5.33
C TYR A 96 -8.04 -8.09 -4.09
N ALA A 97 -8.40 -7.41 -3.00
CA ALA A 97 -8.76 -8.12 -1.79
C ALA A 97 -9.93 -9.05 -2.05
N ARG A 98 -10.95 -8.57 -2.74
CA ARG A 98 -12.14 -9.37 -3.05
C ARG A 98 -11.76 -10.57 -3.92
N SER A 99 -10.95 -10.36 -4.93
CA SER A 99 -10.57 -11.45 -5.82
C SER A 99 -9.74 -12.51 -5.11
N MET A 100 -9.08 -12.13 -4.04
CA MET A 100 -8.29 -13.06 -3.23
C MET A 100 -9.07 -13.58 -2.03
N ARG A 101 -10.37 -13.30 -1.99
CA ARG A 101 -11.28 -13.79 -0.95
C ARG A 101 -10.91 -13.29 0.43
N ARG A 102 -10.45 -12.05 0.49
CA ARG A 102 -10.16 -11.39 1.75
C ARG A 102 -11.27 -10.42 2.07
N SER A 103 -11.63 -10.36 3.34
CA SER A 103 -12.69 -9.46 3.79
C SER A 103 -12.23 -8.02 3.91
N PHE A 104 -10.93 -7.82 4.10
CA PHE A 104 -10.38 -6.50 4.31
C PHE A 104 -9.19 -6.25 3.39
N VAL A 105 -9.02 -5.00 3.00
CA VAL A 105 -7.84 -4.57 2.25
C VAL A 105 -6.67 -4.46 3.20
N ASP A 106 -5.56 -5.10 2.86
CA ASP A 106 -4.33 -4.99 3.65
C ASP A 106 -3.25 -4.32 2.81
N THR A 107 -2.07 -4.19 3.38
CA THR A 107 -1.00 -3.44 2.73
C THR A 107 -0.61 -4.00 1.38
N GLU A 108 -0.59 -5.34 1.23
CA GLU A 108 -0.22 -5.93 -0.05
C GLU A 108 -1.21 -5.57 -1.16
N HIS A 109 -2.49 -5.44 -0.82
CA HIS A 109 -3.48 -5.07 -1.83
C HIS A 109 -3.28 -3.62 -2.26
N LEU A 110 -2.91 -2.76 -1.31
CA LEU A 110 -2.60 -1.36 -1.65
C LEU A 110 -1.39 -1.30 -2.58
N LEU A 111 -0.34 -2.06 -2.28
CA LEU A 111 0.84 -2.05 -3.14
C LEU A 111 0.52 -2.61 -4.51
N MET A 112 -0.25 -3.70 -4.58
CA MET A 112 -0.67 -4.24 -5.87
C MET A 112 -1.37 -3.17 -6.71
N ALA A 113 -2.25 -2.41 -6.08
CA ALA A 113 -3.00 -1.37 -6.79
C ALA A 113 -2.08 -0.25 -7.25
N VAL A 114 -1.13 0.15 -6.41
CA VAL A 114 -0.16 1.18 -6.79
C VAL A 114 0.62 0.73 -8.03
N LEU A 115 1.01 -0.54 -8.07
CA LEU A 115 1.80 -1.06 -9.18
C LEU A 115 1.05 -1.09 -10.51
N GLN A 116 -0.28 -1.02 -10.46
CA GLN A 116 -1.07 -0.93 -11.69
C GLN A 116 -0.97 0.42 -12.36
N GLU A 117 -0.55 1.44 -11.62
CA GLU A 117 -0.46 2.80 -12.15
C GLU A 117 0.94 3.03 -12.70
N SER A 118 1.23 2.47 -13.86
CA SER A 118 2.60 2.38 -14.35
C SER A 118 3.23 3.73 -14.67
N ASP A 119 2.44 4.76 -14.90
CA ASP A 119 2.97 6.09 -15.18
C ASP A 119 2.95 7.02 -13.95
N SER A 120 2.74 6.44 -12.77
CA SER A 120 2.70 7.23 -11.53
C SER A 120 4.12 7.51 -11.03
N TYR A 121 4.23 8.53 -10.18
CA TYR A 121 5.50 8.80 -9.50
C TYR A 121 5.94 7.60 -8.68
N ALA A 122 5.01 6.95 -7.99
CA ALA A 122 5.37 5.80 -7.15
C ALA A 122 6.09 4.73 -7.96
N VAL A 123 5.52 4.37 -9.12
CA VAL A 123 6.12 3.34 -9.95
C VAL A 123 7.44 3.83 -10.57
N LYS A 124 7.49 5.09 -10.99
CA LYS A 124 8.73 5.63 -11.53
C LYS A 124 9.84 5.60 -10.49
N PHE A 125 9.51 5.92 -9.24
CA PHE A 125 10.49 5.86 -8.16
C PHE A 125 10.98 4.42 -7.97
N LEU A 126 10.06 3.46 -7.95
CA LEU A 126 10.46 2.05 -7.81
C LEU A 126 11.31 1.60 -8.99
N ASN A 127 10.96 2.04 -10.20
CA ASN A 127 11.75 1.70 -11.38
C ASN A 127 13.19 2.21 -11.24
N SER A 128 13.38 3.35 -10.58
CA SER A 128 14.73 3.90 -10.43
C SER A 128 15.61 3.05 -9.53
N PHE A 129 15.02 2.14 -8.74
CA PHE A 129 15.76 1.18 -7.94
C PHE A 129 15.90 -0.16 -8.65
N GLY A 130 15.57 -0.21 -9.93
CA GLY A 130 15.66 -1.44 -10.68
C GLY A 130 14.51 -2.39 -10.47
N ILE A 131 13.43 -1.92 -9.86
CA ILE A 131 12.26 -2.74 -9.58
C ILE A 131 11.28 -2.61 -10.74
N ASP A 132 10.96 -3.74 -11.35
CA ASP A 132 9.97 -3.80 -12.40
C ASP A 132 8.60 -4.03 -11.76
N GLU A 133 7.63 -3.16 -12.05
CA GLU A 133 6.34 -3.22 -11.38
C GLU A 133 5.58 -4.51 -11.68
N ARG A 134 5.72 -5.05 -12.88
CA ARG A 134 5.02 -6.28 -13.22
C ARG A 134 5.59 -7.47 -12.47
N GLN A 135 6.91 -7.51 -12.37
CA GLN A 135 7.56 -8.59 -11.64
C GLN A 135 7.23 -8.52 -10.17
N LEU A 136 7.24 -7.32 -9.60
CA LEU A 136 6.91 -7.15 -8.19
C LEU A 136 5.46 -7.53 -7.93
N LEU A 137 4.56 -7.14 -8.84
CA LEU A 137 3.15 -7.51 -8.70
C LEU A 137 2.99 -9.03 -8.67
N GLU A 138 3.70 -9.72 -9.57
CA GLU A 138 3.62 -11.18 -9.61
C GLU A 138 4.12 -11.79 -8.32
N GLU A 139 5.22 -11.28 -7.78
CA GLU A 139 5.74 -11.78 -6.52
C GLU A 139 4.77 -11.54 -5.37
N LEU A 140 4.12 -10.37 -5.36
CA LEU A 140 3.14 -10.06 -4.34
C LEU A 140 1.94 -10.99 -4.40
N VAL A 141 1.44 -11.24 -5.59
CA VAL A 141 0.30 -12.14 -5.76
C VAL A 141 0.66 -13.54 -5.28
N ASN A 142 1.85 -14.01 -5.64
CA ASN A 142 2.29 -15.33 -5.22
C ASN A 142 2.45 -15.43 -3.71
N GLU A 143 3.04 -14.40 -3.12
CA GLU A 143 3.26 -14.40 -1.68
C GLU A 143 1.94 -14.33 -0.93
N SER A 144 1.01 -13.51 -1.40
CA SER A 144 -0.28 -13.36 -0.77
C SER A 144 -1.10 -14.64 -0.86
N SER A 145 -1.00 -15.34 -1.99
CA SER A 145 -1.71 -16.59 -2.16
C SER A 145 -1.17 -17.65 -1.21
N ARG A 146 0.15 -17.70 -1.05
CA ARG A 146 0.76 -18.67 -0.14
C ARG A 146 0.41 -18.37 1.29
N GLY A 147 0.38 -17.08 1.66
CA GLY A 147 0.10 -16.68 3.02
C GLY A 147 -1.36 -16.72 3.37
N ASN A 148 -2.19 -17.14 2.47
CA ASN A 148 -3.61 -17.11 2.66
C ASN A 148 -4.06 -17.88 3.87
N ALA A 149 -3.40 -18.98 4.14
CA ALA A 149 -3.76 -19.82 5.28
C ALA A 149 -3.50 -19.13 6.60
N ASP A 150 -2.66 -18.13 6.60
CA ASP A 150 -2.29 -17.48 7.83
C ASP A 150 -3.08 -16.24 8.13
N ASP A 151 -4.17 -16.09 7.50
CA ASP A 151 -4.96 -14.91 7.65
C ASP A 151 -5.50 -14.81 9.04
N LYS A 152 -5.07 -13.91 9.82
CA LYS A 152 -5.50 -13.82 11.14
C LYS A 152 -5.68 -12.46 11.56
N TYR A 153 -6.16 -11.71 10.80
CA TYR A 153 -6.36 -10.46 11.25
C TYR A 153 -7.39 -10.42 12.20
N SER A 154 -7.66 -10.93 12.13
CA SER A 154 -8.56 -10.78 12.87
C SER A 154 -8.32 -11.18 13.98
N GLY A 155 -7.85 -11.29 13.85
CA GLY A 155 -7.83 -11.50 14.60
C GLY A 155 -8.19 -12.34 14.94
N LYS A 156 -8.33 -12.73 14.65
CA LYS A 156 -8.59 -13.46 14.74
C LYS A 156 -8.83 -14.36 14.46
N LYS A 157 -8.83 -14.94 14.43
CA LYS A 157 -9.07 -15.71 13.98
C LYS A 157 -9.40 -16.51 13.65
N GLY A 158 -9.34 -17.02 13.58
CA GLY A 158 -9.70 -17.75 13.04
C GLY A 158 -9.66 -18.66 12.67
N LYS A 159 -9.64 -19.41 12.62
CA LYS A 159 -9.58 -20.21 11.97
C LYS A 159 -9.94 -20.85 11.35
N ASN A 160 -9.77 -21.22 11.28
CA ASN A 160 -9.99 -21.78 10.48
C ASN A 160 -9.80 -22.24 9.98
N GLY A 161 -9.53 -22.48 10.07
CA GLY A 161 -9.33 -22.91 9.30
C GLY A 161 -8.97 -23.42 8.86
N LYS A 162 -8.71 -23.93 8.90
CA LYS A 162 -8.38 -24.35 8.20
C LYS A 162 -8.33 -24.51 7.56
N SER A 163 -8.11 -24.56 7.65
CA SER A 163 -8.03 -24.51 6.73
C SER A 163 -7.77 -24.64 6.19
N LYS A 164 -7.46 -25.13 6.11
CA LYS A 164 -7.17 -25.14 5.35
C LYS A 164 -7.24 -25.14 4.55
N THR A 165 -7.18 -25.24 4.66
CA THR A 165 -7.25 -25.00 3.74
C THR A 165 -7.33 -24.71 3.11
N PRO A 166 -7.37 -25.01 3.13
CA PRO A 166 -7.44 -24.58 2.36
C PRO A 166 -7.78 -24.24 1.84
N THR A 167 -7.82 -24.24 1.94
CA THR A 167 -8.28 -23.63 1.34
C THR A 167 -8.68 -23.03 1.04
N LEU A 168 -8.63 -23.24 1.23
CA LEU A 168 -9.05 -22.51 0.96
C LEU A 168 -9.45 -21.88 1.00
N ASP A 169 -9.48 -22.05 1.39
CA ASP A 169 -9.88 -21.30 1.36
C ASP A 169 -10.06 -20.78 1.41
N GLU A 170 -9.88 -21.04 1.66
CA GLU A 170 -9.91 -20.48 1.47
C GLU A 170 -9.90 -20.12 1.38
#